data_56463fe11216ccee279126d27ecce8c0
#
_entry.id   56463fe11216ccee279126d27ecce8c0
#
_cell.length_a   1.000
_cell.length_b   1.000
_cell.length_c   1.000
_cell.angle_alpha   90.00
_cell.angle_beta   90.00
_cell.angle_gamma   90.00
#
_symmetry.space_group_name_H-M   'P 1'
#
loop_
_entity.id
_entity.type
_entity.pdbx_description
1 polymer ?
#
loop_
_entity_poly.entity_id
_entity_poly.type
_entity_poly.pdbx_seq_one_letter_code
_entity_poly.pdbx_strand_id
1 'polypeptide(L)'
;MPQDTLKIPQATAKRLPLYYRFLKNLHSSGKQRVSSAELSEAVKVDSATIRRDFSYFGALGKKGYGYNVNYLLSFFRKTLDQDELTKVAIIGVGNLGTAFLHYNFLKNNNTKIEMAFDVDADKVGTRIGDVPIYHMDDMEELLRKEGVAVTILTVPAPVAQPITDRLVSADVKGILNFTPARLNVPASIRVHHIDLAVELQSLVYFLKHYPMQETLVEEPITE
;
A
#
# COMPACT_ATOMS: atom_id res chain seq x y z
N MET A 1 23.94 -18.19 -4.57
CA MET A 1 23.12 -19.18 -3.85
C MET A 1 21.68 -18.71 -3.97
N PRO A 2 20.71 -19.50 -4.43
CA PRO A 2 19.32 -19.08 -4.47
C PRO A 2 18.87 -18.86 -3.03
N GLN A 3 18.42 -17.66 -2.72
CA GLN A 3 17.74 -17.37 -1.47
C GLN A 3 16.49 -18.25 -1.45
N ASP A 4 16.43 -19.19 -0.50
CA ASP A 4 15.18 -19.86 -0.14
C ASP A 4 14.15 -18.75 0.14
N THR A 5 13.26 -18.52 -0.82
CA THR A 5 12.16 -17.59 -0.65
C THR A 5 11.25 -18.17 0.42
N LEU A 6 11.40 -17.68 1.65
CA LEU A 6 10.48 -17.95 2.75
C LEU A 6 9.05 -17.81 2.20
N LYS A 7 8.34 -18.93 2.06
CA LYS A 7 6.94 -18.92 1.62
C LYS A 7 6.07 -18.34 2.74
N ILE A 8 6.06 -17.02 2.82
CA ILE A 8 5.22 -16.29 3.76
C ILE A 8 3.77 -16.37 3.26
N PRO A 9 2.78 -16.67 4.10
CA PRO A 9 1.37 -16.61 3.71
C PRO A 9 1.01 -15.22 3.18
N GLN A 10 0.20 -15.16 2.11
CA GLN A 10 -0.20 -13.88 1.51
C GLN A 10 -0.88 -12.94 2.53
N ALA A 11 -1.66 -13.49 3.45
CA ALA A 11 -2.29 -12.72 4.51
C ALA A 11 -1.26 -12.05 5.44
N THR A 12 -0.17 -12.73 5.78
CA THR A 12 0.97 -12.17 6.52
C THR A 12 1.65 -11.08 5.70
N ALA A 13 1.99 -11.36 4.43
CA ALA A 13 2.65 -10.40 3.55
C ALA A 13 1.85 -9.08 3.42
N LYS A 14 0.52 -9.14 3.32
CA LYS A 14 -0.35 -7.96 3.28
C LYS A 14 -0.27 -7.08 4.54
N ARG A 15 0.09 -7.65 5.70
CA ARG A 15 0.19 -6.93 6.97
C ARG A 15 1.57 -6.31 7.22
N LEU A 16 2.62 -6.78 6.54
CA LEU A 16 3.99 -6.29 6.77
C LEU A 16 4.14 -4.77 6.58
N PRO A 17 3.57 -4.14 5.53
CA PRO A 17 3.63 -2.70 5.39
C PRO A 17 2.97 -1.94 6.55
N LEU A 18 1.89 -2.48 7.12
CA LEU A 18 1.21 -1.91 8.28
C LEU A 18 2.11 -1.95 9.51
N TYR A 19 2.74 -3.09 9.79
CA TYR A 19 3.70 -3.24 10.89
C TYR A 19 4.89 -2.29 10.72
N TYR A 20 5.45 -2.22 9.52
CA TYR A 20 6.57 -1.34 9.21
C TYR A 20 6.23 0.14 9.47
N ARG A 21 5.08 0.61 9.00
CA ARG A 21 4.62 1.99 9.22
C ARG A 21 4.49 2.33 10.70
N PHE A 22 3.93 1.41 11.48
CA PHE A 22 3.79 1.61 12.92
C PHE A 22 5.16 1.63 13.63
N LEU A 23 6.06 0.73 13.26
CA LEU A 23 7.42 0.70 13.80
C LEU A 23 8.20 1.99 13.47
N LYS A 24 8.00 2.60 12.30
CA LYS A 24 8.56 3.93 11.98
C LYS A 24 8.09 4.98 12.98
N ASN A 25 6.80 5.00 13.29
CA ASN A 25 6.25 5.96 14.26
C ASN A 25 6.84 5.74 15.67
N LEU A 26 6.95 4.49 16.12
CA LEU A 26 7.56 4.16 17.41
C LEU A 26 9.04 4.56 17.46
N HIS A 27 9.78 4.30 16.40
CA HIS A 27 11.17 4.71 16.29
C HIS A 27 11.32 6.24 16.38
N SER A 28 10.49 6.98 15.66
CA SER A 28 10.49 8.45 15.67
C SER A 28 10.12 9.04 17.03
N SER A 29 9.33 8.32 17.85
CA SER A 29 9.02 8.71 19.24
C SER A 29 10.07 8.24 20.26
N GLY A 30 11.18 7.65 19.80
CA GLY A 30 12.26 7.17 20.67
C GLY A 30 11.97 5.86 21.42
N LYS A 31 10.86 5.17 21.11
CA LYS A 31 10.51 3.93 21.80
C LYS A 31 11.44 2.79 21.39
N GLN A 32 12.07 2.17 22.38
CA GLN A 32 13.08 1.13 22.17
C GLN A 32 12.50 -0.29 22.06
N ARG A 33 11.38 -0.53 22.73
CA ARG A 33 10.76 -1.85 22.80
C ARG A 33 9.24 -1.75 22.62
N VAL A 34 8.65 -2.79 22.03
CA VAL A 34 7.21 -2.93 21.82
C VAL A 34 6.78 -4.37 22.07
N SER A 35 5.65 -4.56 22.72
CA SER A 35 5.01 -5.87 22.90
C SER A 35 4.07 -6.18 21.73
N SER A 36 3.70 -7.47 21.59
CA SER A 36 2.65 -7.85 20.61
C SER A 36 1.29 -7.26 20.99
N ALA A 37 1.03 -6.97 22.26
CA ALA A 37 -0.20 -6.34 22.70
C ALA A 37 -0.26 -4.87 22.25
N GLU A 38 0.79 -4.09 22.47
CA GLU A 38 0.88 -2.70 22.00
C GLU A 38 0.81 -2.59 20.47
N LEU A 39 1.46 -3.53 19.74
CA LEU A 39 1.31 -3.63 18.29
C LEU A 39 -0.16 -3.91 17.92
N SER A 40 -0.82 -4.85 18.62
CA SER A 40 -2.21 -5.23 18.39
C SER A 40 -3.18 -4.05 18.52
N GLU A 41 -3.03 -3.26 19.57
CA GLU A 41 -3.85 -2.06 19.80
C GLU A 41 -3.70 -1.03 18.68
N ALA A 42 -2.48 -0.83 18.22
CA ALA A 42 -2.16 0.18 17.21
C ALA A 42 -2.55 -0.22 15.79
N VAL A 43 -2.31 -1.50 15.41
CA VAL A 43 -2.55 -1.97 14.05
C VAL A 43 -3.88 -2.70 13.88
N LYS A 44 -4.65 -2.87 14.98
CA LYS A 44 -5.94 -3.59 15.01
C LYS A 44 -5.86 -5.00 14.44
N VAL A 45 -4.77 -5.69 14.74
CA VAL A 45 -4.52 -7.10 14.42
C VAL A 45 -4.30 -7.84 15.73
N ASP A 46 -4.96 -8.98 15.91
CA ASP A 46 -4.83 -9.76 17.15
C ASP A 46 -3.37 -10.12 17.48
N SER A 47 -3.00 -10.05 18.75
CA SER A 47 -1.64 -10.24 19.23
C SER A 47 -1.09 -11.66 18.96
N ALA A 48 -1.95 -12.67 18.92
CA ALA A 48 -1.56 -14.04 18.54
C ALA A 48 -1.24 -14.11 17.04
N THR A 49 -2.02 -13.41 16.21
CA THR A 49 -1.76 -13.28 14.78
C THR A 49 -0.42 -12.57 14.52
N ILE A 50 -0.13 -11.48 15.24
CA ILE A 50 1.16 -10.78 15.12
C ILE A 50 2.33 -11.70 15.48
N ARG A 51 2.22 -12.44 16.59
CA ARG A 51 3.25 -13.42 16.99
C ARG A 51 3.44 -14.50 15.93
N ARG A 52 2.35 -15.00 15.33
CA ARG A 52 2.41 -15.97 14.25
C ARG A 52 3.04 -15.38 12.99
N ASP A 53 2.66 -14.16 12.60
CA ASP A 53 3.26 -13.48 11.45
C ASP A 53 4.78 -13.33 11.62
N PHE A 54 5.22 -12.90 12.81
CA PHE A 54 6.64 -12.72 13.08
C PHE A 54 7.41 -14.04 13.15
N SER A 55 6.75 -15.14 13.54
CA SER A 55 7.40 -16.46 13.62
C SER A 55 7.84 -17.01 12.25
N TYR A 56 7.22 -16.56 11.15
CA TYR A 56 7.67 -16.92 9.80
C TYR A 56 9.07 -16.40 9.47
N PHE A 57 9.55 -15.40 10.19
CA PHE A 57 10.84 -14.78 9.99
C PHE A 57 11.90 -15.19 11.04
N GLY A 58 11.57 -16.19 11.85
CA GLY A 58 12.45 -16.65 12.92
C GLY A 58 12.27 -15.90 14.24
N ALA A 59 13.33 -15.88 15.07
CA ALA A 59 13.28 -15.32 16.42
C ALA A 59 13.46 -13.79 16.40
N LEU A 60 12.42 -13.04 16.02
CA LEU A 60 12.44 -11.57 16.02
C LEU A 60 12.31 -10.93 17.40
N GLY A 61 11.95 -11.70 18.44
CA GLY A 61 11.80 -11.24 19.82
C GLY A 61 12.03 -12.34 20.83
N LYS A 62 12.09 -11.96 22.11
CA LYS A 62 12.25 -12.89 23.24
C LYS A 62 11.01 -12.85 24.13
N LYS A 63 10.52 -14.03 24.53
CA LYS A 63 9.37 -14.16 25.42
C LYS A 63 9.56 -13.35 26.71
N GLY A 64 8.58 -12.53 27.06
CA GLY A 64 8.60 -11.65 28.23
C GLY A 64 9.34 -10.31 28.03
N TYR A 65 10.16 -10.16 26.98
CA TYR A 65 10.92 -8.93 26.72
C TYR A 65 10.36 -8.08 25.56
N GLY A 66 9.41 -8.63 24.78
CA GLY A 66 8.89 -7.97 23.57
C GLY A 66 9.93 -7.92 22.45
N TYR A 67 9.71 -6.98 21.53
CA TYR A 67 10.53 -6.80 20.34
C TYR A 67 11.35 -5.52 20.43
N ASN A 68 12.56 -5.55 19.94
CA ASN A 68 13.37 -4.34 19.76
C ASN A 68 12.89 -3.58 18.52
N VAL A 69 12.50 -2.30 18.69
CA VAL A 69 11.91 -1.47 17.62
C VAL A 69 12.90 -1.24 16.49
N ASN A 70 14.16 -0.90 16.81
CA ASN A 70 15.19 -0.65 15.79
C ASN A 70 15.51 -1.90 14.97
N TYR A 71 15.59 -3.04 15.64
CA TYR A 71 15.83 -4.32 14.97
C TYR A 71 14.68 -4.69 14.03
N LEU A 72 13.43 -4.64 14.50
CA LEU A 72 12.25 -4.92 13.67
C LEU A 72 12.13 -3.94 12.51
N LEU A 73 12.38 -2.65 12.77
CA LEU A 73 12.31 -1.63 11.73
C LEU A 73 13.31 -1.90 10.60
N SER A 74 14.57 -2.19 10.98
CA SER A 74 15.62 -2.52 10.01
C SER A 74 15.32 -3.81 9.26
N PHE A 75 14.79 -4.81 9.96
CA PHE A 75 14.40 -6.08 9.38
C PHE A 75 13.27 -5.91 8.33
N PHE A 76 12.17 -5.23 8.70
CA PHE A 76 11.07 -5.02 7.76
C PHE A 76 11.42 -4.04 6.64
N ARG A 77 12.27 -3.06 6.89
CA ARG A 77 12.81 -2.18 5.87
C ARG A 77 13.47 -2.99 4.74
N LYS A 78 14.32 -3.95 5.12
CA LYS A 78 14.99 -4.84 4.16
C LYS A 78 14.00 -5.82 3.50
N THR A 79 13.08 -6.41 4.29
CA THR A 79 12.08 -7.38 3.79
C THR A 79 11.10 -6.75 2.79
N LEU A 80 10.83 -5.46 2.90
CA LEU A 80 9.91 -4.70 2.04
C LEU A 80 10.65 -3.89 0.96
N ASP A 81 11.94 -4.17 0.74
CA ASP A 81 12.78 -3.49 -0.26
C ASP A 81 12.70 -1.95 -0.18
N GLN A 82 12.55 -1.42 1.07
CA GLN A 82 12.39 0.02 1.31
C GLN A 82 13.71 0.80 1.13
N ASP A 83 14.80 0.14 0.82
CA ASP A 83 16.08 0.76 0.50
C ASP A 83 16.18 1.14 -1.00
N GLU A 84 15.33 0.54 -1.84
CA GLU A 84 15.27 0.82 -3.27
C GLU A 84 14.12 1.77 -3.59
N LEU A 85 14.40 2.77 -4.45
CA LEU A 85 13.38 3.69 -4.92
C LEU A 85 12.48 3.00 -5.95
N THR A 86 11.20 2.87 -5.64
CA THR A 86 10.20 2.37 -6.58
C THR A 86 9.62 3.52 -7.40
N LYS A 87 9.84 3.50 -8.71
CA LYS A 87 9.20 4.42 -9.65
C LYS A 87 7.80 3.93 -9.98
N VAL A 88 6.84 4.85 -9.97
CA VAL A 88 5.41 4.58 -10.24
C VAL A 88 4.90 5.60 -11.25
N ALA A 89 3.98 5.20 -12.13
CA ALA A 89 3.24 6.12 -12.96
C ALA A 89 1.75 6.15 -12.60
N ILE A 90 1.12 7.30 -12.81
CA ILE A 90 -0.33 7.47 -12.69
C ILE A 90 -0.94 7.46 -14.08
N ILE A 91 -1.98 6.64 -14.26
CA ILE A 91 -2.75 6.55 -15.50
C ILE A 91 -4.14 7.13 -15.28
N GLY A 92 -4.40 8.28 -15.89
CA GLY A 92 -5.59 9.09 -15.68
C GLY A 92 -5.39 10.17 -14.60
N VAL A 93 -5.39 11.45 -15.01
CA VAL A 93 -5.22 12.62 -14.13
C VAL A 93 -6.57 13.32 -13.94
N GLY A 94 -7.62 12.52 -13.60
CA GLY A 94 -8.89 13.03 -13.09
C GLY A 94 -8.77 13.47 -11.63
N ASN A 95 -9.89 13.65 -10.93
CA ASN A 95 -9.89 14.08 -9.52
C ASN A 95 -9.01 13.19 -8.62
N LEU A 96 -9.15 11.87 -8.74
CA LEU A 96 -8.40 10.92 -7.93
C LEU A 96 -6.92 10.87 -8.31
N GLY A 97 -6.60 10.84 -9.60
CA GLY A 97 -5.21 10.88 -10.07
C GLY A 97 -4.49 12.15 -9.63
N THR A 98 -5.15 13.30 -9.74
CA THR A 98 -4.62 14.59 -9.25
C THR A 98 -4.38 14.55 -7.73
N ALA A 99 -5.29 13.98 -6.95
CA ALA A 99 -5.09 13.83 -5.51
C ALA A 99 -3.85 12.99 -5.19
N PHE A 100 -3.60 11.90 -5.93
CA PHE A 100 -2.39 11.10 -5.76
C PHE A 100 -1.10 11.83 -6.14
N LEU A 101 -1.14 12.72 -7.14
CA LEU A 101 0.02 13.54 -7.50
C LEU A 101 0.46 14.49 -6.36
N HIS A 102 -0.49 14.92 -5.54
CA HIS A 102 -0.20 15.71 -4.34
C HIS A 102 0.19 14.87 -3.12
N TYR A 103 0.00 13.54 -3.17
CA TYR A 103 0.32 12.67 -2.03
C TYR A 103 1.81 12.33 -1.99
N ASN A 104 2.44 12.56 -0.84
CA ASN A 104 3.87 12.32 -0.68
C ASN A 104 4.17 10.83 -0.38
N PHE A 105 4.17 10.00 -1.41
CA PHE A 105 4.53 8.57 -1.28
C PHE A 105 5.99 8.37 -0.89
N LEU A 106 6.90 9.25 -1.31
CA LEU A 106 8.32 9.14 -1.03
C LEU A 106 8.61 9.14 0.48
N LYS A 107 7.93 10.00 1.24
CA LYS A 107 8.08 10.10 2.69
C LYS A 107 7.66 8.81 3.40
N ASN A 108 6.67 8.13 2.87
CA ASN A 108 6.03 7.01 3.55
C ASN A 108 6.66 5.65 3.22
N ASN A 109 6.98 5.38 1.96
CA ASN A 109 7.34 4.04 1.50
C ASN A 109 8.39 3.99 0.37
N ASN A 110 9.24 5.02 0.26
CA ASN A 110 10.30 5.12 -0.75
C ASN A 110 9.78 4.91 -2.20
N THR A 111 8.58 5.42 -2.48
CA THR A 111 7.92 5.34 -3.78
C THR A 111 7.83 6.73 -4.36
N LYS A 112 8.26 6.91 -5.60
CA LYS A 112 8.20 8.18 -6.34
C LYS A 112 7.26 8.05 -7.52
N ILE A 113 6.30 8.98 -7.64
CA ILE A 113 5.57 9.13 -8.89
C ILE A 113 6.52 9.82 -9.87
N GLU A 114 6.91 9.10 -10.90
CA GLU A 114 7.88 9.59 -11.90
C GLU A 114 7.19 10.38 -13.01
N MET A 115 5.98 9.95 -13.39
CA MET A 115 5.20 10.54 -14.47
C MET A 115 3.71 10.23 -14.33
N ALA A 116 2.89 10.96 -15.07
CA ALA A 116 1.47 10.70 -15.20
C ALA A 116 1.05 10.77 -16.67
N PHE A 117 -0.07 10.14 -17.00
CA PHE A 117 -0.62 10.08 -18.35
C PHE A 117 -2.10 10.46 -18.36
N ASP A 118 -2.49 11.27 -19.34
CA ASP A 118 -3.89 11.63 -19.58
C ASP A 118 -4.13 11.82 -21.09
N VAL A 119 -5.39 11.88 -21.52
CA VAL A 119 -5.80 12.21 -22.88
C VAL A 119 -6.19 13.67 -23.03
N ASP A 120 -6.40 14.38 -21.92
CA ASP A 120 -6.85 15.75 -21.85
C ASP A 120 -5.75 16.71 -22.30
N ALA A 121 -5.95 17.37 -23.44
CA ALA A 121 -4.99 18.29 -24.03
C ALA A 121 -4.62 19.48 -23.12
N ASP A 122 -5.52 19.88 -22.20
CA ASP A 122 -5.27 20.96 -21.26
C ASP A 122 -4.30 20.55 -20.14
N LYS A 123 -4.13 19.25 -19.93
CA LYS A 123 -3.24 18.69 -18.90
C LYS A 123 -1.93 18.19 -19.49
N VAL A 124 -1.98 17.63 -20.70
CA VAL A 124 -0.79 17.11 -21.37
C VAL A 124 0.24 18.20 -21.60
N GLY A 125 1.52 17.91 -21.33
CA GLY A 125 2.61 18.87 -21.39
C GLY A 125 2.73 19.76 -20.15
N THR A 126 1.81 19.69 -19.20
CA THR A 126 1.90 20.40 -17.91
C THR A 126 2.57 19.56 -16.84
N ARG A 127 2.67 20.11 -15.62
CA ARG A 127 3.20 19.42 -14.44
C ARG A 127 2.29 19.66 -13.24
N ILE A 128 2.15 18.65 -12.39
CA ILE A 128 1.57 18.82 -11.05
C ILE A 128 2.68 18.53 -10.04
N GLY A 129 3.10 19.55 -9.29
CA GLY A 129 4.35 19.50 -8.53
C GLY A 129 5.54 19.20 -9.45
N ASP A 130 6.32 18.18 -9.10
CA ASP A 130 7.47 17.74 -9.91
C ASP A 130 7.11 16.68 -10.97
N VAL A 131 5.86 16.24 -11.06
CA VAL A 131 5.45 15.15 -11.93
C VAL A 131 4.96 15.68 -13.28
N PRO A 132 5.61 15.32 -14.40
CA PRO A 132 5.15 15.68 -15.74
C PRO A 132 3.95 14.84 -16.15
N ILE A 133 3.04 15.43 -16.93
CA ILE A 133 1.89 14.76 -17.51
C ILE A 133 2.12 14.62 -19.00
N TYR A 134 2.11 13.38 -19.48
CA TYR A 134 2.31 13.02 -20.87
C TYR A 134 1.01 12.57 -21.53
N HIS A 135 0.98 12.59 -22.87
CA HIS A 135 -0.14 12.02 -23.60
C HIS A 135 -0.14 10.48 -23.49
N MET A 136 -1.33 9.89 -23.49
CA MET A 136 -1.49 8.43 -23.42
C MET A 136 -0.81 7.66 -24.58
N ASP A 137 -0.56 8.32 -25.70
CA ASP A 137 0.12 7.69 -26.84
C ASP A 137 1.60 7.41 -26.57
N ASP A 138 2.23 8.18 -25.69
CA ASP A 138 3.64 8.03 -25.34
C ASP A 138 3.85 7.02 -24.19
N MET A 139 2.77 6.44 -23.65
CA MET A 139 2.78 5.69 -22.38
C MET A 139 3.72 4.50 -22.43
N GLU A 140 3.59 3.62 -23.41
CA GLU A 140 4.37 2.37 -23.47
C GLU A 140 5.87 2.64 -23.64
N GLU A 141 6.22 3.63 -24.46
CA GLU A 141 7.61 4.02 -24.69
C GLU A 141 8.24 4.59 -23.41
N LEU A 142 7.57 5.55 -22.78
CA LEU A 142 8.09 6.22 -21.58
C LEU A 142 8.17 5.29 -20.37
N LEU A 143 7.19 4.40 -20.17
CA LEU A 143 7.23 3.41 -19.08
C LEU A 143 8.45 2.49 -19.21
N ARG A 144 8.72 1.97 -20.45
CA ARG A 144 9.89 1.13 -20.69
C ARG A 144 11.19 1.90 -20.51
N LYS A 145 11.28 3.09 -21.11
CA LYS A 145 12.49 3.94 -21.05
C LYS A 145 12.90 4.27 -19.63
N GLU A 146 11.94 4.62 -18.77
CA GLU A 146 12.19 4.98 -17.39
C GLU A 146 12.20 3.80 -16.42
N GLY A 147 11.92 2.58 -16.90
CA GLY A 147 11.88 1.37 -16.10
C GLY A 147 10.77 1.36 -15.06
N VAL A 148 9.61 1.96 -15.38
CA VAL A 148 8.47 2.01 -14.48
C VAL A 148 7.69 0.70 -14.55
N ALA A 149 7.79 -0.12 -13.51
CA ALA A 149 7.14 -1.43 -13.45
C ALA A 149 5.81 -1.42 -12.66
N VAL A 150 5.45 -0.33 -12.01
CA VAL A 150 4.23 -0.22 -11.19
C VAL A 150 3.41 0.98 -11.63
N THR A 151 2.10 0.80 -11.75
CA THR A 151 1.17 1.88 -12.13
C THR A 151 -0.01 1.99 -11.18
N ILE A 152 -0.54 3.20 -11.04
CA ILE A 152 -1.81 3.50 -10.37
C ILE A 152 -2.83 3.83 -11.46
N LEU A 153 -3.90 3.04 -11.56
CA LEU A 153 -4.92 3.18 -12.59
C LEU A 153 -6.15 3.87 -12.02
N THR A 154 -6.44 5.07 -12.55
CA THR A 154 -7.52 5.97 -12.08
C THR A 154 -8.37 6.49 -13.24
N VAL A 155 -8.61 5.66 -14.24
CA VAL A 155 -9.38 5.97 -15.44
C VAL A 155 -10.83 5.51 -15.32
N PRO A 156 -11.77 5.99 -16.16
CA PRO A 156 -13.12 5.45 -16.24
C PRO A 156 -13.17 3.95 -16.56
N ALA A 157 -14.13 3.23 -15.98
CA ALA A 157 -14.26 1.77 -16.15
C ALA A 157 -14.28 1.28 -17.61
N PRO A 158 -14.95 1.93 -18.57
CA PRO A 158 -14.99 1.44 -19.95
C PRO A 158 -13.63 1.37 -20.65
N VAL A 159 -12.66 2.19 -20.26
CA VAL A 159 -11.32 2.24 -20.85
C VAL A 159 -10.28 1.49 -20.03
N ALA A 160 -10.63 0.98 -18.86
CA ALA A 160 -9.68 0.36 -17.94
C ALA A 160 -9.00 -0.89 -18.53
N GLN A 161 -9.76 -1.80 -19.16
CA GLN A 161 -9.17 -3.02 -19.75
C GLN A 161 -8.29 -2.71 -20.98
N PRO A 162 -8.71 -1.93 -21.98
CA PRO A 162 -7.84 -1.56 -23.09
C PRO A 162 -6.51 -0.91 -22.65
N ILE A 163 -6.56 -0.03 -21.64
CA ILE A 163 -5.34 0.57 -21.09
C ILE A 163 -4.49 -0.48 -20.35
N THR A 164 -5.12 -1.40 -19.63
CA THR A 164 -4.41 -2.49 -18.96
C THR A 164 -3.64 -3.36 -19.95
N ASP A 165 -4.24 -3.69 -21.09
CA ASP A 165 -3.58 -4.48 -22.14
C ASP A 165 -2.33 -3.75 -22.68
N ARG A 166 -2.38 -2.42 -22.81
CA ARG A 166 -1.23 -1.59 -23.18
C ARG A 166 -0.16 -1.60 -22.07
N LEU A 167 -0.57 -1.52 -20.78
CA LEU A 167 0.36 -1.61 -19.65
C LEU A 167 1.09 -2.97 -19.59
N VAL A 168 0.37 -4.06 -19.88
CA VAL A 168 0.98 -5.40 -20.02
C VAL A 168 2.04 -5.40 -21.14
N SER A 169 1.74 -4.79 -22.29
CA SER A 169 2.67 -4.65 -23.40
C SER A 169 3.89 -3.79 -23.07
N ALA A 170 3.76 -2.87 -22.11
CA ALA A 170 4.82 -2.00 -21.62
C ALA A 170 5.69 -2.61 -20.51
N ASP A 171 5.58 -3.93 -20.25
CA ASP A 171 6.31 -4.65 -19.21
C ASP A 171 5.98 -4.23 -17.75
N VAL A 172 4.84 -3.57 -17.53
CA VAL A 172 4.34 -3.30 -16.18
C VAL A 172 4.11 -4.62 -15.44
N LYS A 173 4.52 -4.68 -14.17
CA LYS A 173 4.43 -5.88 -13.32
C LYS A 173 3.38 -5.74 -12.20
N GLY A 174 3.03 -4.50 -11.84
CA GLY A 174 2.08 -4.21 -10.77
C GLY A 174 1.10 -3.10 -11.14
N ILE A 175 -0.19 -3.32 -10.86
CA ILE A 175 -1.24 -2.32 -11.08
C ILE A 175 -2.04 -2.14 -9.80
N LEU A 176 -2.03 -0.93 -9.25
CA LEU A 176 -2.95 -0.52 -8.21
C LEU A 176 -4.21 0.05 -8.87
N ASN A 177 -5.28 -0.75 -8.91
CA ASN A 177 -6.50 -0.42 -9.66
C ASN A 177 -7.55 0.23 -8.77
N PHE A 178 -7.86 1.49 -9.06
CA PHE A 178 -8.96 2.25 -8.41
C PHE A 178 -10.22 2.31 -9.26
N THR A 179 -10.24 1.64 -10.41
CA THR A 179 -11.46 1.56 -11.22
C THR A 179 -12.38 0.48 -10.69
N PRO A 180 -13.71 0.58 -10.87
CA PRO A 180 -14.63 -0.49 -10.49
C PRO A 180 -14.54 -1.71 -11.43
N ALA A 181 -13.76 -1.63 -12.51
CA ALA A 181 -13.59 -2.72 -13.47
C ALA A 181 -12.67 -3.82 -12.90
N ARG A 182 -13.08 -5.07 -13.08
CA ARG A 182 -12.19 -6.22 -12.88
C ARG A 182 -11.30 -6.36 -14.10
N LEU A 183 -9.99 -6.32 -13.88
CA LEU A 183 -9.00 -6.40 -14.95
C LEU A 183 -8.59 -7.85 -15.19
N ASN A 184 -8.57 -8.25 -16.47
CA ASN A 184 -8.04 -9.53 -16.91
C ASN A 184 -6.57 -9.34 -17.33
N VAL A 185 -5.65 -10.02 -16.63
CA VAL A 185 -4.21 -9.89 -16.85
C VAL A 185 -3.52 -11.25 -16.84
N PRO A 186 -2.37 -11.41 -17.50
CA PRO A 186 -1.53 -12.60 -17.37
C PRO A 186 -1.09 -12.83 -15.91
N ALA A 187 -0.80 -14.09 -15.56
CA ALA A 187 -0.34 -14.46 -14.21
C ALA A 187 0.97 -13.77 -13.76
N SER A 188 1.73 -13.21 -14.71
CA SER A 188 2.94 -12.43 -14.45
C SER A 188 2.68 -11.02 -13.93
N ILE A 189 1.43 -10.52 -14.01
CA ILE A 189 1.04 -9.18 -13.55
C ILE A 189 0.29 -9.30 -12.22
N ARG A 190 0.69 -8.49 -11.27
CA ARG A 190 -0.01 -8.38 -9.97
C ARG A 190 -0.99 -7.20 -10.01
N VAL A 191 -2.28 -7.47 -9.85
CA VAL A 191 -3.29 -6.41 -9.70
C VAL A 191 -3.79 -6.37 -8.25
N HIS A 192 -3.81 -5.18 -7.67
CA HIS A 192 -4.46 -4.92 -6.41
C HIS A 192 -5.63 -3.97 -6.64
N HIS A 193 -6.85 -4.45 -6.37
CA HIS A 193 -8.08 -3.67 -6.53
C HIS A 193 -8.42 -2.93 -5.25
N ILE A 194 -8.76 -1.65 -5.38
CA ILE A 194 -9.28 -0.81 -4.31
C ILE A 194 -10.58 -0.20 -4.81
N ASP A 195 -11.71 -0.68 -4.29
CA ASP A 195 -13.04 -0.15 -4.60
C ASP A 195 -13.58 0.62 -3.39
N LEU A 196 -13.48 1.94 -3.44
CA LEU A 196 -13.89 2.81 -2.35
C LEU A 196 -15.40 2.73 -2.08
N ALA A 197 -16.21 2.43 -3.09
CA ALA A 197 -17.65 2.28 -2.92
C ALA A 197 -17.99 1.01 -2.15
N VAL A 198 -17.29 -0.10 -2.44
CA VAL A 198 -17.43 -1.37 -1.70
C VAL A 198 -16.98 -1.21 -0.25
N GLU A 199 -15.84 -0.54 -0.01
CA GLU A 199 -15.34 -0.29 1.35
C GLU A 199 -16.34 0.55 2.17
N LEU A 200 -16.88 1.63 1.56
CA LEU A 200 -17.89 2.47 2.21
C LEU A 200 -19.18 1.69 2.48
N GLN A 201 -19.64 0.89 1.52
CA GLN A 201 -20.85 0.07 1.69
C GLN A 201 -20.68 -0.96 2.81
N SER A 202 -19.50 -1.58 2.90
CA SER A 202 -19.16 -2.50 3.98
C SER A 202 -19.20 -1.81 5.34
N LEU A 203 -18.62 -0.61 5.45
CA LEU A 203 -18.69 0.19 6.68
C LEU A 203 -20.14 0.50 7.08
N VAL A 204 -20.96 0.96 6.14
CA VAL A 204 -22.39 1.26 6.40
C VAL A 204 -23.15 0.01 6.84
N TYR A 205 -22.85 -1.14 6.26
CA TYR A 205 -23.45 -2.40 6.68
C TYR A 205 -23.06 -2.78 8.12
N PHE A 206 -21.78 -2.67 8.46
CA PHE A 206 -21.31 -2.96 9.82
C PHE A 206 -21.93 -2.04 10.85
N LEU A 207 -22.04 -0.74 10.58
CA LEU A 207 -22.69 0.21 11.50
C LEU A 207 -24.14 -0.14 11.81
N LYS A 208 -24.87 -0.70 10.82
CA LYS A 208 -26.28 -1.08 10.99
C LYS A 208 -26.48 -2.42 11.69
N HIS A 209 -25.59 -3.38 11.44
CA HIS A 209 -25.81 -4.77 11.84
C HIS A 209 -24.87 -5.25 12.97
N TYR A 210 -23.81 -4.48 13.24
CA TYR A 210 -22.85 -4.77 14.31
C TYR A 210 -22.62 -3.49 15.14
N PRO A 211 -23.63 -3.05 15.93
CA PRO A 211 -23.47 -1.84 16.75
C PRO A 211 -22.29 -2.04 17.70
N MET A 212 -21.47 -1.01 17.86
CA MET A 212 -20.41 -1.02 18.84
C MET A 212 -21.06 -1.15 20.24
N GLN A 213 -20.58 -2.09 21.06
CA GLN A 213 -20.97 -2.14 22.47
C GLN A 213 -20.53 -0.82 23.08
N GLU A 214 -21.48 -0.04 23.59
CA GLU A 214 -21.17 1.09 24.45
C GLU A 214 -20.41 0.52 25.65
N THR A 215 -19.16 0.91 25.80
CA THR A 215 -18.42 0.67 27.03
C THR A 215 -19.16 1.49 28.09
N LEU A 216 -19.96 0.82 28.93
CA LEU A 216 -20.55 1.42 30.09
C LEU A 216 -19.39 2.01 30.89
N VAL A 217 -19.25 3.33 30.85
CA VAL A 217 -18.44 4.06 31.83
C VAL A 217 -19.14 3.83 33.16
N GLU A 218 -18.62 2.93 33.98
CA GLU A 218 -19.06 2.81 35.37
C GLU A 218 -18.85 4.18 35.98
N GLU A 219 -19.96 4.85 36.32
CA GLU A 219 -19.91 6.07 37.15
C GLU A 219 -19.24 5.71 38.46
N PRO A 220 -18.31 6.52 38.95
CA PRO A 220 -17.69 6.28 40.24
C PRO A 220 -18.79 6.34 41.31
N ILE A 221 -18.93 5.25 42.08
CA ILE A 221 -19.78 5.20 43.28
C ILE A 221 -19.24 6.24 44.25
N THR A 222 -19.95 7.35 44.35
CA THR A 222 -19.71 8.33 45.44
C THR A 222 -20.32 7.76 46.71
N GLU A 223 -19.45 7.30 47.65
CA GLU A 223 -19.77 7.19 49.08
C GLU A 223 -19.55 8.53 49.78
#